data_a1e842a96d3db1c022fc55f89642183f
#
_entry.id   a1e842a96d3db1c022fc55f89642183f
#
_cell.length_a   1.000
_cell.length_b   1.000
_cell.length_c   1.000
_cell.angle_alpha   90.00
_cell.angle_beta   90.00
_cell.angle_gamma   90.00
#
_symmetry.space_group_name_H-M   'P 1'
#
loop_
_entity.id
_entity.type
_entity.pdbx_description
1 polymer ?
#
loop_
_entity_poly.entity_id
_entity_poly.type
_entity_poly.pdbx_seq_one_letter_code
_entity_poly.pdbx_strand_id
1 'polypeptide(L)'
;MKYLLKGNILLLLLILLTIISLFIGVSELSIKDLLHLTESQRNILFSSRIPRTMSILIAGSSLALAGLIMQQMMQNKFVSPTTAGTMEWAKLGILIALLFFPTGHILLKLVFAVICSICGTFLFVKIIDFIKVKDVIFVPLLGIMMGGIVASFTTFISLRTNAVQSIGNWLNGNLSLIHI
;
A
#
# COMPACT_ATOMS: atom_id res chain seq x y z
N MET A 1 -5.63 30.07 13.64
CA MET A 1 -6.78 29.53 14.39
C MET A 1 -7.70 28.65 13.56
N LYS A 2 -8.18 29.06 12.38
CA LYS A 2 -9.07 28.26 11.50
C LYS A 2 -8.49 26.91 11.04
N TYR A 3 -7.18 26.81 10.80
CA TYR A 3 -6.49 25.58 10.38
C TYR A 3 -6.26 24.60 11.54
N LEU A 4 -6.02 25.08 12.75
CA LEU A 4 -5.87 24.25 13.95
C LEU A 4 -7.21 23.58 14.33
N LEU A 5 -8.32 24.31 14.22
CA LEU A 5 -9.66 23.75 14.41
C LEU A 5 -9.97 22.64 13.40
N LYS A 6 -9.56 22.79 12.13
CA LYS A 6 -9.72 21.75 11.11
C LYS A 6 -8.86 20.51 11.43
N GLY A 7 -7.62 20.67 11.88
CA GLY A 7 -6.74 19.58 12.28
C GLY A 7 -7.31 18.77 13.45
N ASN A 8 -7.81 19.44 14.47
CA ASN A 8 -8.42 18.77 15.63
C ASN A 8 -9.69 17.99 15.26
N ILE A 9 -10.52 18.52 14.34
CA ILE A 9 -11.71 17.82 13.85
C ILE A 9 -11.32 16.57 13.07
N LEU A 10 -10.31 16.67 12.19
CA LEU A 10 -9.80 15.52 11.43
C LEU A 10 -9.22 14.45 12.33
N LEU A 11 -8.47 14.83 13.37
CA LEU A 11 -7.91 13.90 14.34
C LEU A 11 -9.02 13.20 15.15
N LEU A 12 -10.03 13.93 15.57
CA LEU A 12 -11.18 13.38 16.28
C LEU A 12 -11.95 12.40 15.40
N LEU A 13 -12.16 12.75 14.13
CA LEU A 13 -12.80 11.89 13.14
C LEU A 13 -11.98 10.63 12.86
N LEU A 14 -10.65 10.73 12.78
CA LEU A 14 -9.75 9.58 12.63
C LEU A 14 -9.86 8.64 13.83
N ILE A 15 -9.85 9.18 15.05
CA ILE A 15 -10.02 8.36 16.29
C ILE A 15 -11.38 7.68 16.28
N LEU A 16 -12.45 8.41 15.97
CA LEU A 16 -13.80 7.86 15.89
C LEU A 16 -13.89 6.72 14.88
N LEU A 17 -13.39 6.93 13.66
CA LEU A 17 -13.37 5.90 12.62
C LEU A 17 -12.51 4.69 13.00
N THR A 18 -11.39 4.91 13.68
CA THR A 18 -10.54 3.83 14.20
C THR A 18 -11.30 2.97 15.19
N ILE A 19 -12.01 3.60 16.13
CA ILE A 19 -12.83 2.88 17.11
C ILE A 19 -13.96 2.11 16.40
N ILE A 20 -14.68 2.75 15.50
CA ILE A 20 -15.75 2.10 14.72
C ILE A 20 -15.21 0.91 13.95
N SER A 21 -14.03 1.02 13.32
CA SER A 21 -13.38 -0.05 12.56
C SER A 21 -13.09 -1.31 13.40
N LEU A 22 -12.85 -1.16 14.72
CA LEU A 22 -12.66 -2.29 15.63
C LEU A 22 -13.96 -3.08 15.87
N PHE A 23 -15.12 -2.43 15.78
CA PHE A 23 -16.42 -3.06 16.04
C PHE A 23 -17.07 -3.64 14.79
N ILE A 24 -16.84 -3.04 13.62
CA ILE A 24 -17.40 -3.51 12.34
C ILE A 24 -16.57 -4.67 11.80
N GLY A 25 -17.21 -5.82 11.57
CA GLY A 25 -16.58 -7.01 10.97
C GLY A 25 -17.59 -8.16 10.83
N VAL A 26 -17.15 -9.25 10.22
CA VAL A 26 -17.98 -10.44 9.91
C VAL A 26 -18.56 -11.10 11.18
N SER A 27 -17.87 -11.02 12.31
CA SER A 27 -18.39 -11.46 13.60
C SER A 27 -18.90 -10.27 14.39
N GLU A 28 -20.11 -10.36 14.91
CA GLU A 28 -20.72 -9.32 15.72
C GLU A 28 -19.99 -9.19 17.07
N LEU A 29 -19.26 -8.08 17.23
CA LEU A 29 -18.74 -7.63 18.52
C LEU A 29 -19.59 -6.45 18.97
N SER A 30 -20.47 -6.69 19.95
CA SER A 30 -21.22 -5.60 20.57
C SER A 30 -20.33 -4.84 21.56
N ILE A 31 -20.60 -3.56 21.72
CA ILE A 31 -19.92 -2.72 22.73
C ILE A 31 -20.13 -3.29 24.15
N LYS A 32 -21.26 -3.99 24.37
CA LYS A 32 -21.56 -4.65 25.66
C LYS A 32 -20.65 -5.85 25.93
N ASP A 33 -20.16 -6.51 24.89
CA ASP A 33 -19.29 -7.70 25.00
C ASP A 33 -17.87 -7.34 25.45
N LEU A 34 -17.45 -6.05 25.34
CA LEU A 34 -16.13 -5.60 25.81
C LEU A 34 -15.88 -5.83 27.30
N LEU A 35 -16.93 -5.89 28.12
CA LEU A 35 -16.83 -6.13 29.56
C LEU A 35 -16.72 -7.63 29.88
N HIS A 36 -17.17 -8.52 28.98
CA HIS A 36 -17.15 -9.97 29.12
C HIS A 36 -16.83 -10.65 27.79
N LEU A 37 -15.61 -10.43 27.29
CA LEU A 37 -15.14 -11.06 26.04
C LEU A 37 -15.02 -12.56 26.23
N THR A 38 -15.68 -13.33 25.37
CA THR A 38 -15.40 -14.75 25.21
C THR A 38 -14.00 -14.98 24.64
N GLU A 39 -13.39 -16.14 24.86
CA GLU A 39 -12.06 -16.44 24.30
C GLU A 39 -12.02 -16.30 22.78
N SER A 40 -13.06 -16.71 22.10
CA SER A 40 -13.20 -16.55 20.65
C SER A 40 -13.21 -15.09 20.22
N GLN A 41 -13.99 -14.25 20.89
CA GLN A 41 -14.07 -12.81 20.60
C GLN A 41 -12.74 -12.09 20.87
N ARG A 42 -12.05 -12.48 21.94
CA ARG A 42 -10.72 -11.96 22.26
C ARG A 42 -9.71 -12.31 21.17
N ASN A 43 -9.71 -13.57 20.73
CA ASN A 43 -8.81 -14.01 19.67
C ASN A 43 -9.07 -13.27 18.36
N ILE A 44 -10.32 -13.05 17.95
CA ILE A 44 -10.68 -12.29 16.76
C ILE A 44 -10.20 -10.83 16.89
N LEU A 45 -10.39 -10.21 18.05
CA LEU A 45 -9.98 -8.83 18.27
C LEU A 45 -8.45 -8.67 18.15
N PHE A 46 -7.68 -9.51 18.86
CA PHE A 46 -6.22 -9.38 18.93
C PHE A 46 -5.50 -9.96 17.72
N SER A 47 -5.99 -11.05 17.11
CA SER A 47 -5.32 -11.70 15.97
C SER A 47 -5.72 -11.13 14.62
N SER A 48 -6.86 -10.44 14.50
CA SER A 48 -7.36 -9.96 13.23
C SER A 48 -7.62 -8.45 13.22
N ARG A 49 -8.49 -7.95 14.11
CA ARG A 49 -8.99 -6.57 14.02
C ARG A 49 -7.96 -5.51 14.38
N ILE A 50 -7.27 -5.68 15.50
CA ILE A 50 -6.23 -4.73 15.95
C ILE A 50 -5.08 -4.69 14.95
N PRO A 51 -4.46 -5.81 14.51
CA PRO A 51 -3.39 -5.77 13.54
C PRO A 51 -3.80 -5.13 12.21
N ARG A 52 -5.02 -5.43 11.72
CA ARG A 52 -5.55 -4.83 10.49
C ARG A 52 -5.72 -3.32 10.62
N THR A 53 -6.32 -2.86 11.71
CA THR A 53 -6.54 -1.42 11.93
C THR A 53 -5.22 -0.67 12.08
N MET A 54 -4.25 -1.25 12.82
CA MET A 54 -2.90 -0.69 12.95
C MET A 54 -2.18 -0.63 11.59
N SER A 55 -2.28 -1.68 10.78
CA SER A 55 -1.70 -1.71 9.44
C SER A 55 -2.28 -0.61 8.54
N ILE A 56 -3.59 -0.37 8.60
CA ILE A 56 -4.25 0.70 7.84
C ILE A 56 -3.75 2.09 8.30
N LEU A 57 -3.63 2.31 9.60
CA LEU A 57 -3.14 3.58 10.14
C LEU A 57 -1.68 3.84 9.75
N ILE A 58 -0.81 2.83 9.86
CA ILE A 58 0.60 2.93 9.49
C ILE A 58 0.73 3.15 7.98
N ALA A 59 0.02 2.37 7.17
CA ALA A 59 0.06 2.52 5.71
C ALA A 59 -0.47 3.89 5.27
N GLY A 60 -1.59 4.34 5.83
CA GLY A 60 -2.18 5.64 5.51
C GLY A 60 -1.28 6.81 5.88
N SER A 61 -0.68 6.78 7.07
CA SER A 61 0.27 7.82 7.49
C SER A 61 1.55 7.82 6.64
N SER A 62 2.08 6.65 6.32
CA SER A 62 3.27 6.52 5.45
C SER A 62 3.00 7.03 4.04
N LEU A 63 1.84 6.70 3.46
CA LEU A 63 1.44 7.20 2.15
C LEU A 63 1.21 8.71 2.15
N ALA A 64 0.64 9.26 3.22
CA ALA A 64 0.45 10.71 3.35
C ALA A 64 1.80 11.45 3.40
N LEU A 65 2.76 10.95 4.17
CA LEU A 65 4.12 11.52 4.23
C LEU A 65 4.83 11.41 2.87
N ALA A 66 4.80 10.23 2.25
CA ALA A 66 5.38 10.03 0.92
C ALA A 66 4.73 10.95 -0.13
N GLY A 67 3.41 11.15 -0.06
CA GLY A 67 2.67 12.07 -0.92
C GLY A 67 3.13 13.52 -0.76
N LEU A 68 3.27 13.98 0.47
CA LEU A 68 3.77 15.34 0.76
C LEU A 68 5.18 15.53 0.23
N ILE A 69 6.08 14.58 0.44
CA ILE A 69 7.46 14.63 -0.08
C ILE A 69 7.45 14.71 -1.61
N MET A 70 6.68 13.84 -2.27
CA MET A 70 6.57 13.85 -3.73
C MET A 70 6.01 15.17 -4.26
N GLN A 71 4.96 15.71 -3.65
CA GLN A 71 4.37 17.00 -4.02
C GLN A 71 5.36 18.15 -3.89
N GLN A 72 6.19 18.15 -2.83
CA GLN A 72 7.21 19.16 -2.64
C GLN A 72 8.37 19.03 -3.64
N MET A 73 8.83 17.80 -3.88
CA MET A 73 9.91 17.55 -4.85
C MET A 73 9.49 17.93 -6.28
N MET A 74 8.27 17.61 -6.66
CA MET A 74 7.75 17.86 -8.00
C MET A 74 7.13 19.26 -8.17
N GLN A 75 7.05 20.05 -7.11
CA GLN A 75 6.36 21.36 -7.08
C GLN A 75 4.93 21.28 -7.67
N ASN A 76 4.28 20.13 -7.51
CA ASN A 76 2.98 19.84 -8.10
C ASN A 76 2.08 19.12 -7.07
N LYS A 77 0.97 19.77 -6.71
CA LYS A 77 0.00 19.24 -5.73
C LYS A 77 -0.83 18.05 -6.22
N PHE A 78 -0.82 17.76 -7.51
CA PHE A 78 -1.56 16.65 -8.11
C PHE A 78 -0.75 15.34 -8.15
N VAL A 79 0.50 15.37 -7.75
CA VAL A 79 1.36 14.17 -7.73
C VAL A 79 1.04 13.32 -6.51
N SER A 80 0.91 12.02 -6.73
CA SER A 80 0.74 11.00 -5.68
C SER A 80 2.03 10.25 -5.39
N PRO A 81 2.15 9.52 -4.28
CA PRO A 81 3.32 8.70 -3.99
C PRO A 81 3.60 7.65 -5.05
N THR A 82 2.55 7.20 -5.75
CA THR A 82 2.63 6.15 -6.77
C THR A 82 2.93 6.70 -8.18
N THR A 83 2.97 8.01 -8.36
CA THR A 83 3.21 8.64 -9.68
C THR A 83 4.56 8.26 -10.28
N ALA A 84 5.57 7.91 -9.45
CA ALA A 84 6.86 7.40 -9.93
C ALA A 84 6.81 5.92 -10.40
N GLY A 85 5.62 5.32 -10.50
CA GLY A 85 5.47 3.92 -10.90
C GLY A 85 5.86 2.91 -9.82
N THR A 86 6.07 3.33 -8.58
CA THR A 86 6.54 2.48 -7.46
C THR A 86 5.67 1.26 -7.23
N MET A 87 4.34 1.38 -7.38
CA MET A 87 3.40 0.27 -7.27
C MET A 87 3.64 -0.80 -8.36
N GLU A 88 3.90 -0.38 -9.58
CA GLU A 88 4.11 -1.31 -10.71
C GLU A 88 5.42 -2.07 -10.55
N TRP A 89 6.47 -1.40 -10.06
CA TRP A 89 7.72 -2.05 -9.68
C TRP A 89 7.56 -3.01 -8.50
N ALA A 90 6.74 -2.67 -7.50
CA ALA A 90 6.44 -3.58 -6.40
C ALA A 90 5.70 -4.84 -6.89
N LYS A 91 4.72 -4.69 -7.80
CA LYS A 91 4.02 -5.81 -8.45
C LYS A 91 4.97 -6.72 -9.21
N LEU A 92 5.91 -6.14 -9.96
CA LEU A 92 6.97 -6.89 -10.63
C LEU A 92 7.81 -7.69 -9.64
N GLY A 93 8.18 -7.10 -8.50
CA GLY A 93 8.91 -7.78 -7.44
C GLY A 93 8.15 -8.97 -6.86
N ILE A 94 6.85 -8.81 -6.61
CA ILE A 94 5.99 -9.91 -6.16
C ILE A 94 5.91 -11.01 -7.22
N LEU A 95 5.77 -10.65 -8.49
CA LEU A 95 5.76 -11.63 -9.59
C LEU A 95 7.06 -12.43 -9.65
N ILE A 96 8.22 -11.77 -9.59
CA ILE A 96 9.52 -12.43 -9.57
C ILE A 96 9.61 -13.40 -8.38
N ALA A 97 9.19 -12.97 -7.20
CA ALA A 97 9.20 -13.83 -6.02
C ALA A 97 8.26 -15.04 -6.17
N LEU A 98 7.09 -14.87 -6.80
CA LEU A 98 6.15 -15.98 -7.06
C LEU A 98 6.70 -16.98 -8.06
N LEU A 99 7.45 -16.53 -9.07
CA LEU A 99 8.01 -17.40 -10.10
C LEU A 99 9.19 -18.24 -9.59
N PHE A 100 10.10 -17.60 -8.84
CA PHE A 100 11.29 -18.29 -8.35
C PHE A 100 11.08 -19.02 -7.02
N PHE A 101 10.13 -18.54 -6.20
CA PHE A 101 9.83 -19.08 -4.87
C PHE A 101 8.33 -19.20 -4.65
N PRO A 102 7.62 -20.10 -5.37
CA PRO A 102 6.15 -20.22 -5.30
C PRO A 102 5.66 -20.49 -3.86
N THR A 103 6.35 -21.37 -3.15
CA THR A 103 6.07 -21.76 -1.76
C THR A 103 6.81 -20.89 -0.73
N GLY A 104 7.52 -19.85 -1.19
CA GLY A 104 8.32 -18.98 -0.34
C GLY A 104 7.47 -18.23 0.69
N HIS A 105 8.09 -18.01 1.87
CA HIS A 105 7.47 -17.29 2.97
C HIS A 105 7.02 -15.88 2.54
N ILE A 106 5.97 -15.40 3.19
CA ILE A 106 5.36 -14.08 2.91
C ILE A 106 6.37 -12.92 2.93
N LEU A 107 7.31 -12.97 3.90
CA LEU A 107 8.37 -11.97 4.05
C LEU A 107 9.29 -11.90 2.84
N LEU A 108 9.57 -13.04 2.20
CA LEU A 108 10.43 -13.08 1.01
C LEU A 108 9.79 -12.31 -0.15
N LYS A 109 8.49 -12.51 -0.37
CA LYS A 109 7.74 -11.80 -1.41
C LYS A 109 7.71 -10.29 -1.15
N LEU A 110 7.58 -9.91 0.12
CA LEU A 110 7.62 -8.51 0.55
C LEU A 110 9.01 -7.89 0.31
N VAL A 111 10.08 -8.60 0.62
CA VAL A 111 11.46 -8.15 0.37
C VAL A 111 11.70 -7.91 -1.12
N PHE A 112 11.27 -8.83 -2.00
CA PHE A 112 11.37 -8.62 -3.45
C PHE A 112 10.58 -7.42 -3.93
N ALA A 113 9.36 -7.22 -3.42
CA ALA A 113 8.54 -6.04 -3.73
C ALA A 113 9.25 -4.73 -3.36
N VAL A 114 9.82 -4.67 -2.16
CA VAL A 114 10.56 -3.49 -1.67
C VAL A 114 11.81 -3.23 -2.49
N ILE A 115 12.61 -4.26 -2.76
CA ILE A 115 13.85 -4.12 -3.55
C ILE A 115 13.52 -3.62 -4.97
N CYS A 116 12.55 -4.24 -5.65
CA CYS A 116 12.15 -3.81 -6.99
C CYS A 116 11.59 -2.38 -6.98
N SER A 117 10.80 -2.01 -6.00
CA SER A 117 10.27 -0.65 -5.86
C SER A 117 11.38 0.39 -5.67
N ILE A 118 12.38 0.10 -4.83
CA ILE A 118 13.56 0.96 -4.63
C ILE A 118 14.36 1.07 -5.94
N CYS A 119 14.65 -0.05 -6.61
CA CYS A 119 15.35 -0.04 -7.89
C CYS A 119 14.61 0.77 -8.95
N GLY A 120 13.29 0.61 -9.03
CA GLY A 120 12.45 1.37 -9.96
C GLY A 120 12.45 2.87 -9.67
N THR A 121 12.36 3.24 -8.39
CA THR A 121 12.43 4.64 -7.98
C THR A 121 13.81 5.24 -8.31
N PHE A 122 14.89 4.50 -8.05
CA PHE A 122 16.24 4.94 -8.38
C PHE A 122 16.44 5.12 -9.90
N LEU A 123 15.92 4.19 -10.70
CA LEU A 123 15.93 4.30 -12.16
C LEU A 123 15.15 5.54 -12.62
N PHE A 124 13.96 5.78 -12.07
CA PHE A 124 13.16 6.96 -12.36
C PHE A 124 13.92 8.26 -12.09
N VAL A 125 14.54 8.37 -10.91
CA VAL A 125 15.33 9.57 -10.55
C VAL A 125 16.50 9.76 -11.51
N LYS A 126 17.23 8.69 -11.85
CA LYS A 126 18.35 8.78 -12.82
C LYS A 126 17.89 9.22 -14.21
N ILE A 127 16.74 8.76 -14.67
CA ILE A 127 16.20 9.17 -15.98
C ILE A 127 15.84 10.66 -15.95
N ILE A 128 15.21 11.15 -14.89
CA ILE A 128 14.90 12.59 -14.72
C ILE A 128 16.18 13.42 -14.75
N ASP A 129 17.22 13.00 -14.05
CA ASP A 129 18.50 13.71 -14.03
C ASP A 129 19.18 13.76 -15.40
N PHE A 130 19.05 12.66 -16.17
CA PHE A 130 19.63 12.56 -17.51
C PHE A 130 18.91 13.46 -18.53
N ILE A 131 17.59 13.53 -18.49
CA ILE A 131 16.77 14.26 -19.50
C ILE A 131 16.89 15.78 -19.35
N LYS A 132 17.38 16.29 -18.21
CA LYS A 132 17.57 17.73 -17.92
C LYS A 132 16.30 18.60 -18.07
N VAL A 133 15.17 18.04 -18.40
CA VAL A 133 13.86 18.72 -18.50
C VAL A 133 13.16 18.61 -17.17
N LYS A 134 13.17 19.68 -16.40
CA LYS A 134 12.53 19.77 -15.08
C LYS A 134 11.19 20.50 -15.14
N ASP A 135 10.40 20.20 -16.14
CA ASP A 135 9.05 20.76 -16.23
C ASP A 135 8.12 20.05 -15.22
N VAL A 136 7.30 20.83 -14.53
CA VAL A 136 6.36 20.38 -13.48
C VAL A 136 5.39 19.31 -14.02
N ILE A 137 5.06 19.35 -15.31
CA ILE A 137 4.13 18.41 -15.97
C ILE A 137 4.87 17.18 -16.46
N PHE A 138 6.09 17.35 -16.97
CA PHE A 138 6.84 16.28 -17.65
C PHE A 138 7.25 15.16 -16.67
N VAL A 139 7.68 15.51 -15.47
CA VAL A 139 8.18 14.54 -14.49
C VAL A 139 7.12 13.53 -14.06
N PRO A 140 5.89 13.94 -13.67
CA PRO A 140 4.81 13.00 -13.40
C PRO A 140 4.44 12.14 -14.60
N LEU A 141 4.42 12.72 -15.80
CA LEU A 141 4.10 12.00 -17.04
C LEU A 141 5.11 10.88 -17.31
N LEU A 142 6.40 11.17 -17.15
CA LEU A 142 7.47 10.17 -17.26
C LEU A 142 7.26 9.01 -16.29
N GLY A 143 6.90 9.29 -15.05
CA GLY A 143 6.64 8.25 -14.05
C GLY A 143 5.47 7.34 -14.42
N ILE A 144 4.37 7.93 -14.91
CA ILE A 144 3.20 7.17 -15.39
C ILE A 144 3.58 6.31 -16.60
N MET A 145 4.35 6.85 -17.54
CA MET A 145 4.80 6.11 -18.73
C MET A 145 5.70 4.93 -18.34
N MET A 146 6.69 5.15 -17.47
CA MET A 146 7.56 4.09 -16.97
C MET A 146 6.77 3.03 -16.21
N GLY A 147 5.86 3.45 -15.34
CA GLY A 147 4.94 2.56 -14.64
C GLY A 147 4.11 1.73 -15.61
N GLY A 148 3.57 2.34 -16.67
CA GLY A 148 2.80 1.66 -17.71
C GLY A 148 3.60 0.59 -18.45
N ILE A 149 4.87 0.84 -18.79
CA ILE A 149 5.76 -0.16 -19.40
C ILE A 149 5.96 -1.35 -18.47
N VAL A 150 6.28 -1.10 -17.19
CA VAL A 150 6.48 -2.15 -16.21
C VAL A 150 5.20 -2.94 -15.95
N ALA A 151 4.06 -2.25 -15.87
CA ALA A 151 2.74 -2.87 -15.72
C ALA A 151 2.41 -3.81 -16.87
N SER A 152 2.65 -3.38 -18.11
CA SER A 152 2.40 -4.19 -19.31
C SER A 152 3.26 -5.45 -19.32
N PHE A 153 4.54 -5.31 -19.00
CA PHE A 153 5.48 -6.43 -18.89
C PHE A 153 5.07 -7.41 -17.77
N THR A 154 4.76 -6.89 -16.60
CA THR A 154 4.29 -7.67 -15.44
C THR A 154 3.02 -8.43 -15.79
N THR A 155 2.05 -7.77 -16.43
CA THR A 155 0.78 -8.38 -16.83
C THR A 155 1.00 -9.48 -17.85
N PHE A 156 1.84 -9.25 -18.87
CA PHE A 156 2.15 -10.25 -19.88
C PHE A 156 2.73 -11.54 -19.27
N ILE A 157 3.72 -11.40 -18.39
CA ILE A 157 4.33 -12.57 -17.71
C ILE A 157 3.30 -13.24 -16.79
N SER A 158 2.51 -12.47 -16.05
CA SER A 158 1.51 -12.99 -15.12
C SER A 158 0.45 -13.82 -15.83
N LEU A 159 0.01 -13.40 -17.01
CA LEU A 159 -0.92 -14.16 -17.87
C LEU A 159 -0.30 -15.48 -18.34
N ARG A 160 0.95 -15.45 -18.74
CA ARG A 160 1.67 -16.66 -19.20
C ARG A 160 1.90 -17.68 -18.10
N THR A 161 2.02 -17.24 -16.87
CA THR A 161 2.35 -18.08 -15.70
C THR A 161 1.15 -18.38 -14.81
N ASN A 162 -0.07 -17.93 -15.19
CA ASN A 162 -1.28 -18.02 -14.36
C ASN A 162 -1.14 -17.35 -12.97
N ALA A 163 -0.24 -16.38 -12.84
CA ALA A 163 0.06 -15.72 -11.58
C ALA A 163 -0.84 -14.48 -11.31
N VAL A 164 -1.72 -14.10 -12.25
CA VAL A 164 -2.57 -12.89 -12.16
C VAL A 164 -3.38 -12.87 -10.87
N GLN A 165 -4.04 -13.98 -10.56
CA GLN A 165 -4.90 -14.08 -9.38
C GLN A 165 -4.09 -14.01 -8.08
N SER A 166 -2.90 -14.61 -8.06
CA SER A 166 -2.00 -14.58 -6.90
C SER A 166 -1.51 -13.16 -6.62
N ILE A 167 -1.12 -12.41 -7.66
CA ILE A 167 -0.71 -10.99 -7.53
C ILE A 167 -1.90 -10.15 -7.05
N GLY A 168 -3.10 -10.36 -7.61
CA GLY A 168 -4.31 -9.65 -7.21
C GLY A 168 -4.62 -9.86 -5.72
N ASN A 169 -4.53 -11.08 -5.23
CA ASN A 169 -4.75 -11.41 -3.82
C ASN A 169 -3.73 -10.69 -2.91
N TRP A 170 -2.48 -10.61 -3.34
CA TRP A 170 -1.43 -9.88 -2.61
C TRP A 170 -1.71 -8.38 -2.51
N LEU A 171 -2.13 -7.76 -3.62
CA LEU A 171 -2.40 -6.33 -3.68
C LEU A 171 -3.67 -5.93 -2.92
N ASN A 172 -4.67 -6.79 -2.90
CA ASN A 172 -5.93 -6.54 -2.20
C ASN A 172 -5.81 -6.74 -0.68
N GLY A 173 -4.63 -7.08 -0.17
CA GLY A 173 -4.39 -7.24 1.26
C GLY A 173 -5.23 -8.36 1.89
N ASN A 174 -5.49 -9.43 1.14
CA ASN A 174 -6.19 -10.62 1.63
C ASN A 174 -5.32 -11.37 2.66
N LEU A 175 -5.05 -10.70 3.76
CA LEU A 175 -4.33 -11.26 4.90
C LEU A 175 -5.21 -12.22 5.72
N SER A 176 -6.49 -12.30 5.39
CA SER A 176 -7.47 -12.99 6.26
C SER A 176 -7.75 -14.43 5.90
N LEU A 177 -7.28 -14.93 4.76
CA LEU A 177 -7.71 -16.24 4.26
C LEU A 177 -6.61 -17.28 4.14
N ILE A 178 -5.45 -17.04 4.75
CA ILE A 178 -4.33 -17.96 4.54
C ILE A 178 -4.38 -19.18 5.44
N HIS A 179 -5.13 -19.16 6.52
CA HIS A 179 -5.27 -20.35 7.38
C HIS A 179 -6.61 -20.36 8.13
N ILE A 180 -7.58 -20.97 7.54
CA ILE A 180 -8.57 -21.84 8.23
C ILE A 180 -8.58 -23.16 7.50
#